data_b5767c6a43a83c2f3fe186487c835876
#
_entry.id   b5767c6a43a83c2f3fe186487c835876
#
_cell.length_a   1.000
_cell.length_b   1.000
_cell.length_c   1.000
_cell.angle_alpha   90.00
_cell.angle_beta   90.00
_cell.angle_gamma   90.00
#
_symmetry.space_group_name_H-M   'P 1'
#
loop_
_entity.id
_entity.type
_entity.pdbx_description
1 polymer ?
#
loop_
_entity_poly.entity_id
_entity_poly.type
_entity_poly.pdbx_seq_one_letter_code
_entity_poly.pdbx_strand_id
1 'polypeptide(L)'
;IGIWSHEPEEMTVRCGAGTTFGELTEQLARHGQMVPFDMAPEATVGGVLSVGHSGLRRLRYGHIRDLVLQIRHIDHSGQIVSSGGPTVKNVSGYDLCRLMVGSLGKFGCIAEVTLRCLPIPAVTRWFTGFLDPFEIFNQMYRPSAILWDGNQVWVCIEGVVSDVAAQASLFD
;
A
#
# COMPACT_ATOMS: atom_id res chain seq x y z
N ILE A 1 3.34 12.06 15.52
CA ILE A 1 3.72 12.45 14.15
C ILE A 1 5.20 12.12 13.96
N GLY A 2 5.58 11.76 12.74
CA GLY A 2 6.94 11.42 12.34
C GLY A 2 7.21 9.92 12.26
N ILE A 3 8.33 9.58 11.60
CA ILE A 3 8.82 8.21 11.48
C ILE A 3 9.71 7.93 12.69
N TRP A 4 9.40 6.86 13.43
CA TRP A 4 10.08 6.53 14.68
C TRP A 4 11.17 5.48 14.50
N SER A 5 10.96 4.52 13.58
CA SER A 5 12.00 3.61 13.12
C SER A 5 11.75 3.19 11.68
N HIS A 6 12.82 2.91 10.96
CA HIS A 6 12.81 2.29 9.65
C HIS A 6 13.93 1.26 9.63
N GLU A 7 13.55 0.01 9.42
CA GLU A 7 14.45 -1.13 9.35
C GLU A 7 14.49 -1.65 7.91
N PRO A 8 15.38 -1.12 7.07
CA PRO A 8 15.38 -1.44 5.63
C PRO A 8 15.61 -2.93 5.34
N GLU A 9 16.44 -3.60 6.12
CA GLU A 9 16.72 -5.03 5.97
C GLU A 9 15.50 -5.90 6.28
N GLU A 10 14.68 -5.48 7.25
CA GLU A 10 13.43 -6.12 7.63
C GLU A 10 12.26 -5.68 6.75
N MET A 11 12.46 -4.68 5.90
CA MET A 11 11.40 -4.03 5.10
C MET A 11 10.22 -3.57 5.95
N THR A 12 10.49 -2.91 7.06
CA THR A 12 9.46 -2.39 7.96
C THR A 12 9.70 -0.93 8.33
N VAL A 13 8.61 -0.19 8.48
CA VAL A 13 8.63 1.19 8.97
C VAL A 13 7.57 1.36 10.06
N ARG A 14 7.96 2.04 11.14
CA ARG A 14 7.09 2.39 12.25
C ARG A 14 6.94 3.91 12.33
N CYS A 15 5.70 4.38 12.32
CA CYS A 15 5.41 5.82 12.32
C CYS A 15 4.17 6.16 13.13
N GLY A 16 4.06 7.43 13.51
CA GLY A 16 2.84 7.98 14.08
C GLY A 16 1.72 8.07 13.03
N ALA A 17 0.48 7.87 13.43
CA ALA A 17 -0.68 7.92 12.53
C ALA A 17 -0.85 9.27 11.82
N GLY A 18 -0.36 10.36 12.42
CA GLY A 18 -0.36 11.71 11.81
C GLY A 18 0.80 11.99 10.86
N THR A 19 1.69 11.02 10.60
CA THR A 19 2.73 11.14 9.57
C THR A 19 2.08 11.19 8.20
N THR A 20 2.53 12.10 7.33
CA THR A 20 2.00 12.23 5.98
C THR A 20 2.59 11.17 5.04
N PHE A 21 1.86 10.84 3.98
CA PHE A 21 2.37 9.94 2.94
C PHE A 21 3.57 10.54 2.20
N GLY A 22 3.64 11.86 2.07
CA GLY A 22 4.80 12.55 1.51
C GLY A 22 6.06 12.29 2.33
N GLU A 23 6.02 12.53 3.65
CA GLU A 23 7.14 12.25 4.58
C GLU A 23 7.54 10.77 4.55
N LEU A 24 6.54 9.88 4.57
CA LEU A 24 6.77 8.43 4.53
C LEU A 24 7.48 8.03 3.23
N THR A 25 6.96 8.47 2.08
CA THR A 25 7.51 8.16 0.75
C THR A 25 8.93 8.66 0.60
N GLU A 26 9.20 9.91 1.01
CA GLU A 26 10.54 10.49 0.94
C GLU A 26 11.56 9.70 1.77
N GLN A 27 11.19 9.33 3.00
CA GLN A 27 12.08 8.56 3.86
C GLN A 27 12.38 7.17 3.31
N LEU A 28 11.35 6.44 2.84
CA LEU A 28 11.49 5.09 2.30
C LEU A 28 12.29 5.08 0.99
N ALA A 29 12.10 6.09 0.13
CA ALA A 29 12.80 6.20 -1.14
C ALA A 29 14.32 6.29 -0.99
N ARG A 30 14.83 6.85 0.11
CA ARG A 30 16.29 6.91 0.42
C ARG A 30 16.93 5.52 0.52
N HIS A 31 16.12 4.49 0.77
CA HIS A 31 16.53 3.10 0.87
C HIS A 31 15.97 2.24 -0.27
N GLY A 32 15.48 2.85 -1.34
CA GLY A 32 14.89 2.12 -2.47
C GLY A 32 13.60 1.39 -2.13
N GLN A 33 12.89 1.83 -1.09
CA GLN A 33 11.67 1.20 -0.60
C GLN A 33 10.45 2.10 -0.75
N MET A 34 9.27 1.49 -0.73
CA MET A 34 7.99 2.19 -0.81
C MET A 34 6.90 1.46 -0.02
N VAL A 35 5.83 2.20 0.30
CA VAL A 35 4.49 1.65 0.58
C VAL A 35 3.66 1.92 -0.68
N PRO A 36 3.18 0.89 -1.41
CA PRO A 36 2.72 1.01 -2.80
C PRO A 36 1.29 1.54 -2.93
N PHE A 37 0.98 2.66 -2.27
CA PHE A 37 -0.34 3.27 -2.31
C PHE A 37 -0.27 4.68 -2.91
N ASP A 38 -1.20 4.96 -3.82
CA ASP A 38 -1.27 6.24 -4.52
C ASP A 38 -2.14 7.20 -3.69
N MET A 39 -1.49 7.90 -2.77
CA MET A 39 -2.12 8.84 -1.86
C MET A 39 -1.65 10.26 -2.13
N ALA A 40 -2.50 11.23 -1.86
CA ALA A 40 -2.08 12.62 -1.80
C ALA A 40 -0.96 12.76 -0.76
N PRO A 41 0.12 13.52 -1.05
CA PRO A 41 1.24 13.68 -0.13
C PRO A 41 0.84 14.15 1.27
N GLU A 42 -0.24 14.93 1.36
CA GLU A 42 -0.77 15.51 2.61
C GLU A 42 -1.62 14.52 3.42
N ALA A 43 -2.05 13.41 2.79
CA ALA A 43 -2.85 12.39 3.47
C ALA A 43 -2.04 11.75 4.60
N THR A 44 -2.65 11.61 5.78
CA THR A 44 -1.99 10.97 6.92
C THR A 44 -2.14 9.46 6.87
N VAL A 45 -1.14 8.73 7.36
CA VAL A 45 -1.16 7.26 7.43
C VAL A 45 -2.38 6.76 8.18
N GLY A 46 -2.68 7.33 9.35
CA GLY A 46 -3.86 6.94 10.14
C GLY A 46 -5.18 7.22 9.42
N GLY A 47 -5.29 8.35 8.72
CA GLY A 47 -6.47 8.70 7.93
C GLY A 47 -6.72 7.72 6.80
N VAL A 48 -5.68 7.39 6.03
CA VAL A 48 -5.75 6.42 4.92
C VAL A 48 -6.14 5.03 5.43
N LEU A 49 -5.54 4.58 6.53
CA LEU A 49 -5.89 3.30 7.15
C LEU A 49 -7.32 3.30 7.68
N SER A 50 -7.76 4.37 8.33
CA SER A 50 -9.13 4.49 8.86
C SER A 50 -10.17 4.39 7.74
N VAL A 51 -9.91 4.96 6.57
CA VAL A 51 -10.76 4.85 5.37
C VAL A 51 -10.59 3.50 4.67
N GLY A 52 -9.41 2.87 4.77
CA GLY A 52 -9.08 1.63 4.06
C GLY A 52 -8.79 1.83 2.58
N HIS A 53 -8.34 3.04 2.21
CA HIS A 53 -8.04 3.36 0.82
C HIS A 53 -6.72 2.75 0.36
N SER A 54 -6.71 2.03 -0.76
CA SER A 54 -5.53 1.29 -1.25
C SER A 54 -4.92 1.83 -2.55
N GLY A 55 -5.56 2.80 -3.21
CA GLY A 55 -5.09 3.38 -4.46
C GLY A 55 -5.23 2.46 -5.69
N LEU A 56 -4.69 2.91 -6.82
CA LEU A 56 -4.81 2.25 -8.13
C LEU A 56 -3.97 0.96 -8.20
N ARG A 57 -2.80 0.92 -7.56
CA ARG A 57 -1.86 -0.22 -7.58
C ARG A 57 -2.31 -1.43 -6.76
N ARG A 58 -3.52 -1.38 -6.22
CA ARG A 58 -4.12 -2.46 -5.44
C ARG A 58 -4.18 -3.79 -6.20
N LEU A 59 -4.29 -3.76 -7.52
CA LEU A 59 -4.37 -4.96 -8.35
C LEU A 59 -3.10 -5.83 -8.20
N ARG A 60 -1.93 -5.21 -8.11
CA ARG A 60 -0.65 -5.88 -7.95
C ARG A 60 -0.27 -6.14 -6.49
N TYR A 61 -0.45 -5.13 -5.65
CA TYR A 61 0.11 -5.12 -4.29
C TYR A 61 -0.89 -5.50 -3.20
N GLY A 62 -2.16 -5.68 -3.57
CA GLY A 62 -3.20 -6.04 -2.63
C GLY A 62 -3.77 -4.86 -1.85
N HIS A 63 -4.50 -5.17 -0.80
CA HIS A 63 -5.14 -4.18 0.03
C HIS A 63 -4.15 -3.61 1.07
N ILE A 64 -4.30 -2.32 1.43
CA ILE A 64 -3.46 -1.66 2.46
C ILE A 64 -3.42 -2.44 3.77
N ARG A 65 -4.51 -3.07 4.17
CA ARG A 65 -4.58 -3.90 5.38
C ARG A 65 -3.60 -5.07 5.39
N ASP A 66 -3.17 -5.55 4.22
CA ASP A 66 -2.27 -6.71 4.10
C ASP A 66 -0.79 -6.30 4.30
N LEU A 67 -0.51 -5.00 4.32
CA LEU A 67 0.80 -4.43 4.65
C LEU A 67 0.89 -3.89 6.08
N VAL A 68 -0.22 -3.87 6.82
CA VAL A 68 -0.21 -3.47 8.23
C VAL A 68 0.24 -4.63 9.09
N LEU A 69 1.37 -4.47 9.77
CA LEU A 69 1.93 -5.46 10.69
C LEU A 69 1.46 -5.25 12.12
N GLN A 70 1.39 -3.98 12.56
CA GLN A 70 0.96 -3.61 13.90
C GLN A 70 0.22 -2.30 13.89
N ILE A 71 -0.81 -2.19 14.72
CA ILE A 71 -1.50 -0.94 15.05
C ILE A 71 -1.55 -0.78 16.56
N ARG A 72 -1.21 0.42 17.02
CA ARG A 72 -1.56 0.87 18.38
C ARG A 72 -2.63 1.94 18.25
N HIS A 73 -3.72 1.76 18.95
CA HIS A 73 -4.86 2.68 18.93
C HIS A 73 -5.32 2.99 20.35
N ILE A 74 -5.99 4.12 20.49
CA ILE A 74 -6.64 4.53 21.74
C ILE A 74 -8.09 4.09 21.63
N ASP A 75 -8.54 3.26 22.54
CA ASP A 75 -9.91 2.77 22.59
C ASP A 75 -10.88 3.79 23.22
N HIS A 76 -12.15 3.41 23.35
CA HIS A 76 -13.21 4.24 23.93
C HIS A 76 -13.01 4.57 25.43
N SER A 77 -12.18 3.81 26.14
CA SER A 77 -11.84 4.04 27.54
C SER A 77 -10.60 4.92 27.72
N GLY A 78 -9.95 5.32 26.61
CA GLY A 78 -8.71 6.09 26.63
C GLY A 78 -7.46 5.22 26.81
N GLN A 79 -7.60 3.89 26.77
CA GLN A 79 -6.47 2.98 26.92
C GLN A 79 -5.77 2.72 25.57
N ILE A 80 -4.45 2.52 25.63
CA ILE A 80 -3.67 2.13 24.44
C ILE A 80 -3.77 0.62 24.27
N VAL A 81 -4.36 0.21 23.16
CA VAL A 81 -4.46 -1.19 22.74
C VAL A 81 -3.47 -1.44 21.61
N SER A 82 -2.68 -2.50 21.71
CA SER A 82 -1.74 -2.94 20.66
C SER A 82 -2.27 -4.20 19.98
N SER A 83 -2.29 -4.19 18.65
CA SER A 83 -2.75 -5.30 17.80
C SER A 83 -1.68 -5.63 16.78
N GLY A 84 -1.47 -6.91 16.50
CA GLY A 84 -0.40 -7.36 15.61
C GLY A 84 0.96 -7.37 16.30
N GLY A 85 2.03 -7.41 15.52
CA GLY A 85 3.41 -7.40 15.98
C GLY A 85 4.37 -6.89 14.91
N PRO A 86 5.58 -6.46 15.28
CA PRO A 86 6.52 -5.86 14.34
C PRO A 86 7.10 -6.86 13.32
N THR A 87 6.77 -8.14 13.46
CA THR A 87 7.29 -9.22 12.61
C THR A 87 6.25 -9.69 11.61
N VAL A 88 6.69 -10.14 10.44
CA VAL A 88 5.84 -10.62 9.32
C VAL A 88 5.02 -11.86 9.70
N LYS A 89 5.39 -12.58 10.76
CA LYS A 89 4.67 -13.76 11.27
C LYS A 89 4.16 -13.49 12.67
N ASN A 90 2.92 -13.05 12.78
CA ASN A 90 2.19 -13.03 14.05
C ASN A 90 0.92 -13.86 13.89
N VAL A 91 0.88 -15.03 14.52
CA VAL A 91 -0.20 -16.03 14.40
C VAL A 91 -1.02 -16.17 15.68
N SER A 92 -0.86 -15.26 16.64
CA SER A 92 -1.56 -15.32 17.92
C SER A 92 -2.78 -14.41 17.94
N GLY A 93 -3.97 -15.00 18.01
CA GLY A 93 -5.23 -14.28 18.22
C GLY A 93 -5.91 -13.73 16.96
N TYR A 94 -6.95 -12.93 17.18
CA TYR A 94 -7.68 -12.27 16.08
C TYR A 94 -6.84 -11.16 15.45
N ASP A 95 -6.91 -11.05 14.13
CA ASP A 95 -6.25 -9.98 13.38
C ASP A 95 -7.00 -8.65 13.53
N LEU A 96 -6.80 -8.00 14.68
CA LEU A 96 -7.41 -6.71 14.97
C LEU A 96 -6.85 -5.58 14.09
N CYS A 97 -5.66 -5.75 13.51
CA CYS A 97 -5.13 -4.79 12.55
C CYS A 97 -6.07 -4.66 11.34
N ARG A 98 -6.57 -5.81 10.83
CA ARG A 98 -7.53 -5.81 9.73
C ARG A 98 -8.87 -5.20 10.11
N LEU A 99 -9.29 -5.32 11.37
CA LEU A 99 -10.51 -4.69 11.87
C LEU A 99 -10.41 -3.16 11.92
N MET A 100 -9.24 -2.65 12.26
CA MET A 100 -9.00 -1.20 12.34
C MET A 100 -8.96 -0.53 10.97
N VAL A 101 -8.50 -1.24 9.92
CA VAL A 101 -8.45 -0.71 8.56
C VAL A 101 -9.86 -0.66 7.95
N GLY A 102 -10.28 0.53 7.53
CA GLY A 102 -11.63 0.79 7.01
C GLY A 102 -12.70 0.96 8.10
N SER A 103 -12.29 1.07 9.36
CA SER A 103 -13.20 1.24 10.49
C SER A 103 -13.84 2.62 10.61
N LEU A 104 -13.30 3.61 9.88
CA LEU A 104 -13.69 5.03 9.99
C LEU A 104 -13.60 5.57 11.44
N GLY A 105 -12.65 5.04 12.22
CA GLY A 105 -12.45 5.44 13.60
C GLY A 105 -13.46 4.88 14.62
N LYS A 106 -14.37 3.98 14.20
CA LYS A 106 -15.43 3.44 15.07
C LYS A 106 -14.91 2.60 16.24
N PHE A 107 -13.72 2.01 16.12
CA PHE A 107 -13.14 1.16 17.17
C PHE A 107 -12.04 1.86 17.98
N GLY A 108 -11.76 3.12 17.68
CA GLY A 108 -10.75 3.92 18.37
C GLY A 108 -9.90 4.77 17.43
N CYS A 109 -9.02 5.57 18.04
CA CYS A 109 -8.13 6.46 17.29
C CYS A 109 -6.79 5.78 17.07
N ILE A 110 -6.40 5.58 15.81
CA ILE A 110 -5.08 5.03 15.44
C ILE A 110 -4.01 6.05 15.86
N ALA A 111 -3.05 5.61 16.67
CA ALA A 111 -1.97 6.45 17.19
C ALA A 111 -0.62 6.12 16.51
N GLU A 112 -0.36 4.84 16.28
CA GLU A 112 0.91 4.33 15.77
C GLU A 112 0.67 3.15 14.85
N VAL A 113 1.51 3.02 13.81
CA VAL A 113 1.43 1.96 12.82
C VAL A 113 2.81 1.44 12.50
N THR A 114 2.92 0.11 12.35
CA THR A 114 4.06 -0.55 11.70
C THR A 114 3.57 -1.10 10.36
N LEU A 115 4.22 -0.68 9.27
CA LEU A 115 3.91 -1.09 7.91
C LEU A 115 5.05 -1.92 7.34
N ARG A 116 4.67 -2.90 6.51
CA ARG A 116 5.60 -3.58 5.62
C ARG A 116 5.90 -2.69 4.43
N CYS A 117 7.19 -2.54 4.11
CA CYS A 117 7.67 -1.89 2.91
C CYS A 117 7.90 -2.89 1.78
N LEU A 118 8.00 -2.38 0.56
CA LEU A 118 8.32 -3.14 -0.64
C LEU A 118 9.42 -2.40 -1.41
N PRO A 119 10.23 -3.10 -2.23
CA PRO A 119 11.19 -2.43 -3.10
C PRO A 119 10.47 -1.53 -4.11
N ILE A 120 11.07 -0.39 -4.42
CA ILE A 120 10.63 0.44 -5.54
C ILE A 120 10.91 -0.35 -6.84
N PRO A 121 9.93 -0.48 -7.76
CA PRO A 121 10.15 -1.13 -9.04
C PRO A 121 11.19 -0.37 -9.86
N ALA A 122 12.04 -1.10 -10.61
CA ALA A 122 13.06 -0.49 -11.45
C ALA A 122 12.46 0.39 -12.55
N VAL A 123 11.25 0.05 -13.02
CA VAL A 123 10.52 0.81 -14.02
C VAL A 123 9.01 0.73 -13.77
N THR A 124 8.34 1.85 -14.00
CA THR A 124 6.86 1.96 -14.03
C THR A 124 6.47 2.57 -15.37
N ARG A 125 5.58 1.92 -16.12
CA ARG A 125 5.07 2.43 -17.39
C ARG A 125 3.55 2.32 -17.48
N TRP A 126 2.95 3.31 -18.11
CA TRP A 126 1.55 3.31 -18.49
C TRP A 126 1.44 3.09 -19.99
N PHE A 127 0.55 2.18 -20.36
CA PHE A 127 0.15 1.88 -21.74
C PHE A 127 -1.32 2.19 -21.91
N THR A 128 -1.72 2.45 -23.15
CA THR A 128 -3.10 2.76 -23.48
C THR A 128 -3.48 2.10 -24.81
N GLY A 129 -4.73 1.69 -24.92
CA GLY A 129 -5.25 1.06 -26.13
C GLY A 129 -6.77 0.94 -26.13
N PHE A 130 -7.31 0.49 -27.24
CA PHE A 130 -8.75 0.19 -27.42
C PHE A 130 -8.98 -1.31 -27.32
N LEU A 131 -8.71 -1.85 -26.13
CA LEU A 131 -8.74 -3.28 -25.83
C LEU A 131 -9.81 -3.55 -24.76
N ASP A 132 -10.31 -4.79 -24.72
CA ASP A 132 -11.18 -5.24 -23.62
C ASP A 132 -10.35 -5.37 -22.33
N PRO A 133 -10.78 -4.74 -21.22
CA PRO A 133 -10.02 -4.73 -19.97
C PRO A 133 -9.89 -6.14 -19.35
N PHE A 134 -10.84 -7.04 -19.58
CA PHE A 134 -10.79 -8.41 -19.05
C PHE A 134 -9.89 -9.30 -19.90
N GLU A 135 -9.88 -9.12 -21.22
CA GLU A 135 -8.96 -9.84 -22.10
C GLU A 135 -7.52 -9.45 -21.81
N ILE A 136 -7.22 -8.14 -21.69
CA ILE A 136 -5.87 -7.67 -21.36
C ILE A 136 -5.43 -8.16 -19.98
N PHE A 137 -6.32 -8.16 -18.98
CA PHE A 137 -6.01 -8.68 -17.65
C PHE A 137 -5.58 -10.16 -17.68
N ASN A 138 -6.26 -10.98 -18.49
CA ASN A 138 -5.95 -12.41 -18.61
C ASN A 138 -4.64 -12.70 -19.33
N GLN A 139 -4.17 -11.78 -20.19
CA GLN A 139 -2.93 -11.93 -20.95
C GLN A 139 -1.72 -11.37 -20.21
N MET A 140 -1.92 -10.51 -19.22
CA MET A 140 -0.84 -9.83 -18.53
C MET A 140 -0.38 -10.56 -17.28
N TYR A 141 0.91 -10.44 -17.01
CA TYR A 141 1.48 -10.92 -15.75
C TYR A 141 1.52 -9.79 -14.71
N ARG A 142 0.62 -9.88 -13.71
CA ARG A 142 0.56 -8.99 -12.54
C ARG A 142 0.57 -7.48 -12.89
N PRO A 143 -0.38 -6.97 -13.66
CA PRO A 143 -0.50 -5.54 -13.88
C PRO A 143 -0.73 -4.80 -12.55
N SER A 144 -0.19 -3.60 -12.42
CA SER A 144 -0.34 -2.80 -11.20
C SER A 144 -1.69 -2.12 -11.13
N ALA A 145 -2.19 -1.63 -12.26
CA ALA A 145 -3.51 -1.06 -12.39
C ALA A 145 -4.05 -1.27 -13.81
N ILE A 146 -5.36 -1.42 -13.92
CA ILE A 146 -6.11 -1.36 -15.19
C ILE A 146 -7.27 -0.40 -14.96
N LEU A 147 -7.34 0.63 -15.79
CA LEU A 147 -8.42 1.63 -15.78
C LEU A 147 -9.13 1.56 -17.11
N TRP A 148 -10.44 1.77 -17.10
CA TRP A 148 -11.29 1.74 -18.30
C TRP A 148 -12.40 2.78 -18.18
N ASP A 149 -12.60 3.57 -19.22
CA ASP A 149 -13.65 4.60 -19.29
C ASP A 149 -14.87 4.18 -20.10
N GLY A 150 -14.93 2.92 -20.54
CA GLY A 150 -15.97 2.39 -21.44
C GLY A 150 -15.53 2.31 -22.90
N ASN A 151 -14.40 2.88 -23.27
CA ASN A 151 -13.87 2.91 -24.64
C ASN A 151 -12.36 2.61 -24.67
N GLN A 152 -11.59 3.28 -23.85
CA GLN A 152 -10.14 3.18 -23.79
C GLN A 152 -9.69 2.53 -22.47
N VAL A 153 -8.64 1.71 -22.54
CA VAL A 153 -8.00 1.12 -21.36
C VAL A 153 -6.64 1.79 -21.11
N TRP A 154 -6.32 1.99 -19.84
CA TRP A 154 -4.98 2.38 -19.37
C TRP A 154 -4.46 1.29 -18.45
N VAL A 155 -3.24 0.84 -18.69
CA VAL A 155 -2.63 -0.24 -17.92
C VAL A 155 -1.29 0.22 -17.37
N CYS A 156 -1.12 0.08 -16.05
CA CYS A 156 0.15 0.31 -15.38
C CYS A 156 0.88 -1.01 -15.18
N ILE A 157 2.11 -1.07 -15.67
CA ILE A 157 3.02 -2.21 -15.48
C ILE A 157 4.26 -1.74 -14.73
N GLU A 158 4.65 -2.48 -13.72
CA GLU A 158 5.80 -2.19 -12.87
C GLU A 158 6.67 -3.43 -12.73
N GLY A 159 7.98 -3.24 -12.60
CA GLY A 159 8.91 -4.35 -12.35
C GLY A 159 10.30 -4.12 -12.88
N VAL A 160 10.95 -5.19 -13.32
CA VAL A 160 12.24 -5.10 -13.99
C VAL A 160 12.04 -4.75 -15.47
N VAL A 161 13.05 -4.13 -16.07
CA VAL A 161 12.96 -3.57 -17.44
C VAL A 161 12.56 -4.62 -18.46
N SER A 162 13.15 -5.83 -18.40
CA SER A 162 12.85 -6.93 -19.32
C SER A 162 11.38 -7.37 -19.28
N ASP A 163 10.80 -7.48 -18.09
CA ASP A 163 9.42 -7.96 -17.91
C ASP A 163 8.41 -6.93 -18.40
N VAL A 164 8.69 -5.65 -18.12
CA VAL A 164 7.84 -4.55 -18.60
C VAL A 164 7.92 -4.43 -20.12
N ALA A 165 9.11 -4.58 -20.72
CA ALA A 165 9.29 -4.55 -22.16
C ALA A 165 8.59 -5.73 -22.86
N ALA A 166 8.66 -6.92 -22.29
CA ALA A 166 7.99 -8.11 -22.86
C ALA A 166 6.46 -7.95 -22.89
N GLN A 167 5.87 -7.31 -21.86
CA GLN A 167 4.44 -7.08 -21.80
C GLN A 167 3.99 -5.88 -22.65
N ALA A 168 4.89 -4.95 -22.97
CA ALA A 168 4.58 -3.79 -23.79
C ALA A 168 4.09 -4.20 -25.20
N SER A 169 4.57 -5.33 -25.75
CA SER A 169 4.16 -5.85 -27.06
C SER A 169 2.66 -6.19 -27.17
N LEU A 170 1.92 -6.23 -26.07
CA LEU A 170 0.47 -6.41 -26.11
C LEU A 170 -0.27 -5.13 -26.54
N PHE A 171 0.42 -3.99 -26.61
CA PHE A 171 -0.14 -2.66 -26.95
C PHE A 171 0.36 -2.14 -28.31
N ASP A 172 1.23 -2.89 -29.00
CA ASP A 172 1.69 -2.64 -30.36
C ASP A 172 0.74 -3.31 -31.36
#